data_9c62e22e5b68795b4e334bf905dcc1f1
#
_entry.id   9c62e22e5b68795b4e334bf905dcc1f1
#
_cell.length_a   1.000
_cell.length_b   1.000
_cell.length_c   1.000
_cell.angle_alpha   90.00
_cell.angle_beta   90.00
_cell.angle_gamma   90.00
#
_symmetry.space_group_name_H-M   'P 1'
#
loop_
_entity.id
_entity.type
_entity.pdbx_description
1 polymer ?
#
loop_
_entity_poly.entity_id
_entity_poly.type
_entity_poly.pdbx_seq_one_letter_code
_entity_poly.pdbx_strand_id
1 'polypeptide(L)'
;MSMNTEFDIIIIGGGPIGLACGIEAKKAGLTYLILEKGALVNSLYNYPVNMTFFSTSERLEIGDVPFMSINPKPTRAEALEYYRRVATKWELTIQLFEKVNGAKAIEGGYEINTSKGQYKAKNVIVSTGFYDIPNLMKVPGEELPKVTHYYKDPNFYAFQKVLVVGASNSAVDAAMETWRKGAEVTMVVREESIGPRVKYWVKPDVENRIKEGSIKAFFNSTVKEITPSTVVINTPDGPQTVENDWVIAMTGYQPNLPFLKELGISLSKDEIMKPKYDEESMETNLPNVYLAGVVCGGMNTHSLFIENSRVHAEQIIASILKKQQ
;
A
#
# COMPACT_ATOMS: atom_id res chain seq x y z
N MET A 1 31.08 16.63 -7.58
CA MET A 1 30.44 17.26 -6.42
C MET A 1 30.19 16.17 -5.39
N SER A 2 30.67 16.28 -4.16
CA SER A 2 30.33 15.34 -3.10
C SER A 2 28.83 15.49 -2.84
N MET A 3 28.09 14.39 -2.90
CA MET A 3 26.67 14.41 -2.51
C MET A 3 26.57 14.81 -1.03
N ASN A 4 25.63 15.69 -0.71
CA ASN A 4 25.33 15.99 0.69
C ASN A 4 24.79 14.72 1.36
N THR A 5 25.38 14.31 2.46
CA THR A 5 25.01 13.10 3.21
C THR A 5 24.39 13.42 4.57
N GLU A 6 24.25 14.70 4.93
CA GLU A 6 23.67 15.17 6.20
C GLU A 6 22.45 16.04 5.95
N PHE A 7 21.34 15.74 6.62
CA PHE A 7 20.04 16.40 6.46
C PHE A 7 19.40 16.71 7.82
N ASP A 8 18.51 17.69 7.85
CA ASP A 8 17.66 17.88 9.02
C ASP A 8 16.63 16.77 9.14
N ILE A 9 16.14 16.26 7.96
CA ILE A 9 15.11 15.22 7.92
C ILE A 9 15.44 14.19 6.83
N ILE A 10 15.36 12.91 7.17
CA ILE A 10 15.22 11.83 6.18
C ILE A 10 13.81 11.26 6.24
N ILE A 11 13.15 11.19 5.08
CA ILE A 11 11.81 10.66 4.90
C ILE A 11 11.91 9.30 4.21
N ILE A 12 11.46 8.24 4.87
CA ILE A 12 11.50 6.87 4.39
C ILE A 12 10.17 6.52 3.74
N GLY A 13 10.13 6.46 2.41
CA GLY A 13 8.96 6.22 1.57
C GLY A 13 8.56 7.45 0.75
N GLY A 14 8.55 7.30 -0.58
CA GLY A 14 8.19 8.33 -1.56
C GLY A 14 6.75 8.22 -2.07
N GLY A 15 5.83 7.72 -1.22
CA GLY A 15 4.40 7.74 -1.46
C GLY A 15 3.79 9.14 -1.28
N PRO A 16 2.48 9.31 -1.52
CA PRO A 16 1.81 10.62 -1.41
C PRO A 16 2.08 11.34 -0.09
N ILE A 17 2.10 10.60 1.03
CA ILE A 17 2.33 11.18 2.36
C ILE A 17 3.81 11.54 2.56
N GLY A 18 4.74 10.73 2.05
CA GLY A 18 6.17 11.09 2.07
C GLY A 18 6.47 12.35 1.24
N LEU A 19 5.80 12.51 0.08
CA LEU A 19 5.87 13.75 -0.71
C LEU A 19 5.30 14.94 0.07
N ALA A 20 4.16 14.78 0.75
CA ALA A 20 3.59 15.82 1.61
C ALA A 20 4.57 16.23 2.72
N CYS A 21 5.23 15.27 3.39
CA CYS A 21 6.27 15.57 4.37
C CYS A 21 7.45 16.35 3.77
N GLY A 22 7.89 15.99 2.57
CA GLY A 22 8.94 16.72 1.85
C GLY A 22 8.55 18.16 1.50
N ILE A 23 7.29 18.37 1.12
CA ILE A 23 6.73 19.70 0.84
C ILE A 23 6.75 20.57 2.12
N GLU A 24 6.25 20.06 3.22
CA GLU A 24 6.20 20.81 4.48
C GLU A 24 7.62 21.08 5.03
N ALA A 25 8.56 20.13 4.88
CA ALA A 25 9.97 20.35 5.21
C ALA A 25 10.57 21.49 4.37
N LYS A 26 10.30 21.51 3.06
CA LYS A 26 10.74 22.58 2.15
C LYS A 26 10.14 23.94 2.51
N LYS A 27 8.84 23.99 2.81
CA LYS A 27 8.17 25.23 3.29
C LYS A 27 8.82 25.79 4.56
N ALA A 28 9.25 24.90 5.45
CA ALA A 28 9.93 25.26 6.70
C ALA A 28 11.42 25.62 6.53
N GLY A 29 11.98 25.54 5.33
CA GLY A 29 13.40 25.80 5.07
C GLY A 29 14.36 24.73 5.62
N LEU A 30 13.86 23.53 5.94
CA LEU A 30 14.65 22.41 6.43
C LEU A 30 15.28 21.64 5.27
N THR A 31 16.49 21.17 5.46
CA THR A 31 17.15 20.27 4.52
C THR A 31 16.57 18.86 4.68
N TYR A 32 16.18 18.22 3.58
CA TYR A 32 15.57 16.89 3.63
C TYR A 32 15.93 16.03 2.42
N LEU A 33 15.77 14.71 2.59
CA LEU A 33 15.89 13.73 1.53
C LEU A 33 14.76 12.69 1.67
N ILE A 34 14.01 12.48 0.60
CA ILE A 34 13.04 11.39 0.50
C ILE A 34 13.75 10.18 -0.12
N LEU A 35 13.75 9.05 0.59
CA LEU A 35 14.30 7.78 0.14
C LEU A 35 13.17 6.83 -0.24
N GLU A 36 13.08 6.46 -1.52
CA GLU A 36 12.08 5.53 -2.03
C GLU A 36 12.76 4.30 -2.64
N LYS A 37 12.35 3.11 -2.19
CA LYS A 37 12.92 1.84 -2.64
C LYS A 37 12.61 1.47 -4.09
N GLY A 38 11.57 2.04 -4.65
CA GLY A 38 11.10 1.78 -6.01
C GLY A 38 10.88 3.04 -6.82
N ALA A 39 9.88 3.02 -7.67
CA ALA A 39 9.45 4.17 -8.47
C ALA A 39 8.79 5.25 -7.59
N LEU A 40 8.69 6.46 -8.10
CA LEU A 40 7.92 7.52 -7.46
C LEU A 40 6.49 7.04 -7.19
N VAL A 41 5.98 7.24 -5.97
CA VAL A 41 4.70 6.71 -5.47
C VAL A 41 4.53 5.21 -5.74
N ASN A 42 5.53 4.44 -5.36
CA ASN A 42 5.69 3.03 -5.73
C ASN A 42 4.47 2.15 -5.44
N SER A 43 3.73 2.38 -4.36
CA SER A 43 2.49 1.64 -4.08
C SER A 43 1.45 1.87 -5.18
N LEU A 44 1.25 3.12 -5.62
CA LEU A 44 0.33 3.47 -6.71
C LEU A 44 0.79 2.89 -8.04
N TYR A 45 2.12 2.89 -8.30
CA TYR A 45 2.70 2.25 -9.47
C TYR A 45 2.40 0.74 -9.52
N ASN A 46 2.32 0.09 -8.38
CA ASN A 46 2.05 -1.36 -8.30
C ASN A 46 0.55 -1.70 -8.19
N TYR A 47 -0.35 -0.73 -8.11
CA TYR A 47 -1.79 -0.98 -8.18
C TYR A 47 -2.22 -1.50 -9.56
N PRO A 48 -3.39 -2.15 -9.69
CA PRO A 48 -3.94 -2.58 -10.96
C PRO A 48 -4.02 -1.44 -11.99
N VAL A 49 -3.73 -1.74 -13.26
CA VAL A 49 -3.66 -0.70 -14.32
C VAL A 49 -4.96 0.07 -14.52
N ASN A 50 -6.10 -0.58 -14.31
CA ASN A 50 -7.43 0.01 -14.46
C ASN A 50 -8.01 0.53 -13.14
N MET A 51 -7.22 0.57 -12.07
CA MET A 51 -7.72 0.98 -10.75
C MET A 51 -8.24 2.42 -10.78
N THR A 52 -9.45 2.60 -10.24
CA THR A 52 -10.06 3.90 -9.95
C THR A 52 -10.12 4.10 -8.44
N PHE A 53 -9.71 5.28 -7.99
CA PHE A 53 -9.75 5.62 -6.57
C PHE A 53 -11.19 5.64 -6.03
N PHE A 54 -11.33 5.37 -4.74
CA PHE A 54 -12.61 5.55 -4.05
C PHE A 54 -12.88 7.02 -3.75
N SER A 55 -11.83 7.77 -3.39
CA SER A 55 -11.87 9.20 -3.09
C SER A 55 -11.89 10.05 -4.36
N THR A 56 -12.46 11.25 -4.27
CA THR A 56 -12.42 12.22 -5.37
C THR A 56 -11.02 12.83 -5.51
N SER A 57 -10.73 13.42 -6.66
CA SER A 57 -9.41 14.01 -6.96
C SER A 57 -9.02 15.09 -5.95
N GLU A 58 -9.93 15.97 -5.56
CA GLU A 58 -9.67 17.07 -4.60
C GLU A 58 -9.25 16.55 -3.22
N ARG A 59 -9.77 15.38 -2.82
CA ARG A 59 -9.38 14.75 -1.55
C ARG A 59 -7.97 14.17 -1.57
N LEU A 60 -7.45 13.89 -2.75
CA LEU A 60 -6.11 13.32 -2.95
C LEU A 60 -5.03 14.39 -3.15
N GLU A 61 -5.41 15.67 -3.18
CA GLU A 61 -4.50 16.79 -3.38
C GLU A 61 -3.52 16.95 -2.22
N ILE A 62 -2.27 17.30 -2.55
CA ILE A 62 -1.21 17.68 -1.61
C ILE A 62 -0.46 18.91 -2.13
N GLY A 63 0.09 19.70 -1.21
CA GLY A 63 1.01 20.80 -1.52
C GLY A 63 0.40 21.90 -2.39
N ASP A 64 -0.89 22.18 -2.24
CA ASP A 64 -1.61 23.23 -2.97
C ASP A 64 -1.48 23.10 -4.51
N VAL A 65 -1.42 21.85 -4.98
CA VAL A 65 -1.41 21.52 -6.42
C VAL A 65 -2.76 20.92 -6.77
N PRO A 66 -3.57 21.53 -7.67
CA PRO A 66 -4.85 20.98 -8.09
C PRO A 66 -4.70 19.63 -8.79
N PHE A 67 -5.53 18.66 -8.42
CA PHE A 67 -5.61 17.36 -9.09
C PHE A 67 -6.76 17.37 -10.10
N MET A 68 -6.45 17.75 -11.32
CA MET A 68 -7.40 17.71 -12.43
C MET A 68 -7.53 16.27 -12.93
N SER A 69 -8.75 15.75 -12.97
CA SER A 69 -9.09 14.42 -13.52
C SER A 69 -10.29 14.52 -14.43
N ILE A 70 -10.44 13.58 -15.37
CA ILE A 70 -11.56 13.53 -16.32
C ILE A 70 -12.86 13.23 -15.57
N ASN A 71 -12.80 12.32 -14.59
CA ASN A 71 -13.94 11.94 -13.76
C ASN A 71 -13.71 12.35 -12.30
N PRO A 72 -14.78 12.54 -11.51
CA PRO A 72 -14.65 12.88 -10.08
C PRO A 72 -13.74 11.94 -9.29
N LYS A 73 -13.69 10.68 -9.68
CA LYS A 73 -12.80 9.66 -9.10
C LYS A 73 -11.68 9.36 -10.08
N PRO A 74 -10.44 9.77 -9.76
CA PRO A 74 -9.32 9.63 -10.68
C PRO A 74 -8.89 8.17 -10.84
N THR A 75 -8.28 7.89 -11.98
CA THR A 75 -7.62 6.62 -12.29
C THR A 75 -6.21 6.56 -11.69
N ARG A 76 -5.64 5.34 -11.64
CA ARG A 76 -4.23 5.16 -11.30
C ARG A 76 -3.30 5.98 -12.20
N ALA A 77 -3.55 6.00 -13.50
CA ALA A 77 -2.71 6.74 -14.45
C ALA A 77 -2.71 8.24 -14.18
N GLU A 78 -3.89 8.83 -13.92
CA GLU A 78 -4.01 10.25 -13.56
C GLU A 78 -3.31 10.55 -12.24
N ALA A 79 -3.40 9.67 -11.24
CA ALA A 79 -2.73 9.85 -9.96
C ALA A 79 -1.19 9.78 -10.08
N LEU A 80 -0.66 8.86 -10.89
CA LEU A 80 0.79 8.78 -11.13
C LEU A 80 1.32 10.08 -11.75
N GLU A 81 0.62 10.61 -12.76
CA GLU A 81 0.99 11.88 -13.39
C GLU A 81 0.82 13.07 -12.44
N TYR A 82 -0.24 13.07 -11.63
CA TYR A 82 -0.47 14.10 -10.63
C TYR A 82 0.69 14.19 -9.63
N TYR A 83 1.05 13.09 -8.96
CA TYR A 83 2.13 13.10 -7.97
C TYR A 83 3.50 13.38 -8.58
N ARG A 84 3.74 12.97 -9.83
CA ARG A 84 4.92 13.37 -10.58
C ARG A 84 4.99 14.89 -10.74
N ARG A 85 3.88 15.52 -11.13
CA ARG A 85 3.79 16.99 -11.26
C ARG A 85 3.96 17.71 -9.94
N VAL A 86 3.39 17.16 -8.86
CA VAL A 86 3.61 17.70 -7.51
C VAL A 86 5.11 17.70 -7.17
N ALA A 87 5.77 16.55 -7.35
CA ALA A 87 7.20 16.44 -7.08
C ALA A 87 8.03 17.44 -7.92
N THR A 88 7.67 17.64 -9.19
CA THR A 88 8.33 18.59 -10.07
C THR A 88 8.07 20.04 -9.67
N LYS A 89 6.80 20.42 -9.40
CA LYS A 89 6.43 21.79 -9.00
C LYS A 89 7.15 22.21 -7.72
N TRP A 90 7.25 21.28 -6.76
CA TRP A 90 7.93 21.53 -5.51
C TRP A 90 9.43 21.27 -5.57
N GLU A 91 9.99 20.79 -6.70
CA GLU A 91 11.41 20.42 -6.86
C GLU A 91 11.89 19.61 -5.67
N LEU A 92 11.17 18.53 -5.36
CA LEU A 92 11.44 17.72 -4.17
C LEU A 92 12.77 16.96 -4.31
N THR A 93 13.54 16.93 -3.24
CA THR A 93 14.78 16.15 -3.14
C THR A 93 14.44 14.69 -2.87
N ILE A 94 14.46 13.87 -3.91
CA ILE A 94 14.05 12.46 -3.86
C ILE A 94 15.13 11.56 -4.45
N GLN A 95 15.45 10.46 -3.76
CA GLN A 95 16.29 9.38 -4.26
C GLN A 95 15.42 8.15 -4.48
N LEU A 96 15.27 7.76 -5.75
CA LEU A 96 14.48 6.59 -6.16
C LEU A 96 15.35 5.34 -6.25
N PHE A 97 14.70 4.17 -6.17
CA PHE A 97 15.35 2.86 -6.22
C PHE A 97 16.47 2.73 -5.16
N GLU A 98 16.25 3.34 -4.00
CA GLU A 98 17.15 3.31 -2.88
C GLU A 98 16.42 2.88 -1.60
N LYS A 99 16.61 1.62 -1.24
CA LYS A 99 15.95 1.01 -0.09
C LYS A 99 16.70 1.37 1.20
N VAL A 100 15.98 1.87 2.20
CA VAL A 100 16.48 1.98 3.56
C VAL A 100 16.49 0.59 4.18
N ASN A 101 17.64 0.17 4.68
CA ASN A 101 17.86 -1.14 5.32
C ASN A 101 17.76 -1.04 6.84
N GLY A 102 17.99 0.14 7.43
CA GLY A 102 17.90 0.40 8.85
C GLY A 102 18.38 1.79 9.23
N ALA A 103 18.12 2.17 10.49
CA ALA A 103 18.62 3.40 11.09
C ALA A 103 19.21 3.09 12.46
N LYS A 104 20.31 3.75 12.81
CA LYS A 104 20.99 3.63 14.09
C LYS A 104 21.08 5.01 14.74
N ALA A 105 20.71 5.09 16.02
CA ALA A 105 20.92 6.32 16.79
C ALA A 105 22.43 6.63 16.92
N ILE A 106 22.78 7.89 16.70
CA ILE A 106 24.12 8.47 16.88
C ILE A 106 23.98 9.76 17.70
N GLU A 107 25.12 10.36 18.08
CA GLU A 107 25.10 11.68 18.70
C GLU A 107 24.47 12.72 17.75
N GLY A 108 23.44 13.41 18.19
CA GLY A 108 22.74 14.44 17.41
C GLY A 108 21.73 13.95 16.38
N GLY A 109 21.43 12.63 16.30
CA GLY A 109 20.43 12.12 15.36
C GLY A 109 20.55 10.65 15.02
N TYR A 110 20.47 10.35 13.73
CA TYR A 110 20.43 8.99 13.20
C TYR A 110 21.38 8.84 11.98
N GLU A 111 22.03 7.69 11.91
CA GLU A 111 22.70 7.19 10.71
C GLU A 111 21.77 6.23 10.00
N ILE A 112 21.48 6.51 8.73
CA ILE A 112 20.55 5.76 7.88
C ILE A 112 21.34 4.95 6.87
N ASN A 113 21.23 3.63 6.94
CA ASN A 113 21.86 2.71 6.00
C ASN A 113 20.91 2.36 4.87
N THR A 114 21.35 2.49 3.64
CA THR A 114 20.58 2.22 2.43
C THR A 114 21.24 1.17 1.54
N SER A 115 20.57 0.81 0.46
CA SER A 115 21.13 -0.08 -0.58
C SER A 115 22.24 0.58 -1.42
N LYS A 116 22.42 1.91 -1.32
CA LYS A 116 23.40 2.65 -2.13
C LYS A 116 24.43 3.42 -1.31
N GLY A 117 24.20 3.59 -0.01
CA GLY A 117 25.13 4.36 0.83
C GLY A 117 24.60 4.61 2.23
N GLN A 118 25.14 5.63 2.86
CA GLN A 118 24.78 6.04 4.22
C GLN A 118 24.50 7.54 4.26
N TYR A 119 23.53 7.92 5.08
CA TYR A 119 23.14 9.29 5.34
C TYR A 119 23.01 9.54 6.84
N LYS A 120 23.10 10.80 7.24
CA LYS A 120 22.80 11.25 8.61
C LYS A 120 21.63 12.20 8.61
N ALA A 121 20.78 12.12 9.62
CA ALA A 121 19.67 13.03 9.80
C ALA A 121 19.42 13.31 11.29
N LYS A 122 19.00 14.55 11.61
CA LYS A 122 18.53 14.89 12.95
C LYS A 122 17.20 14.23 13.26
N ASN A 123 16.33 14.11 12.26
CA ASN A 123 14.97 13.58 12.35
C ASN A 123 14.71 12.53 11.26
N VAL A 124 13.88 11.54 11.58
CA VAL A 124 13.46 10.49 10.64
C VAL A 124 11.95 10.45 10.59
N ILE A 125 11.38 10.47 9.37
CA ILE A 125 9.94 10.28 9.15
C ILE A 125 9.75 8.96 8.41
N VAL A 126 8.96 8.04 8.96
CA VAL A 126 8.63 6.77 8.32
C VAL A 126 7.23 6.86 7.71
N SER A 127 7.17 6.81 6.37
CA SER A 127 5.93 6.89 5.57
C SER A 127 5.80 5.74 4.58
N THR A 128 6.18 4.54 5.01
CA THR A 128 6.36 3.34 4.17
C THR A 128 5.06 2.71 3.66
N GLY A 129 3.89 3.14 4.18
CA GLY A 129 2.61 2.60 3.74
C GLY A 129 2.35 1.17 4.20
N PHE A 130 1.53 0.42 3.44
CA PHE A 130 1.10 -0.94 3.80
C PHE A 130 1.07 -1.93 2.62
N TYR A 131 1.38 -1.51 1.41
CA TYR A 131 1.18 -2.33 0.19
C TYR A 131 2.35 -3.26 -0.13
N ASP A 132 3.35 -3.33 0.73
CA ASP A 132 4.60 -4.03 0.45
C ASP A 132 4.58 -5.52 0.76
N ILE A 133 3.79 -5.94 1.74
CA ILE A 133 3.78 -7.31 2.25
C ILE A 133 2.37 -7.87 2.13
N PRO A 134 2.15 -8.90 1.31
CA PRO A 134 0.86 -9.56 1.21
C PRO A 134 0.59 -10.42 2.45
N ASN A 135 -0.68 -10.54 2.80
CA ASN A 135 -1.12 -11.53 3.78
C ASN A 135 -1.14 -12.90 3.10
N LEU A 136 -0.22 -13.78 3.47
CA LEU A 136 -0.13 -15.11 2.89
C LEU A 136 -1.27 -16.02 3.39
N MET A 137 -1.77 -16.89 2.53
CA MET A 137 -2.74 -17.93 2.86
C MET A 137 -2.12 -19.05 3.70
N LYS A 138 -0.80 -19.24 3.58
CA LYS A 138 0.01 -20.27 4.24
C LYS A 138 -0.47 -21.68 3.90
N VAL A 139 -0.70 -21.91 2.61
CA VAL A 139 -1.13 -23.21 2.07
C VAL A 139 -0.06 -23.81 1.17
N PRO A 140 0.04 -25.16 1.06
CA PRO A 140 0.94 -25.81 0.13
C PRO A 140 0.70 -25.30 -1.32
N GLY A 141 1.79 -24.97 -2.04
CA GLY A 141 1.76 -24.49 -3.41
C GLY A 141 1.48 -22.99 -3.57
N GLU A 142 1.38 -22.21 -2.48
CA GLU A 142 1.23 -20.76 -2.56
C GLU A 142 2.44 -20.07 -3.23
N GLU A 143 3.62 -20.72 -3.19
CA GLU A 143 4.87 -20.24 -3.81
C GLU A 143 4.97 -20.55 -5.32
N LEU A 144 4.03 -21.26 -5.89
CA LEU A 144 4.04 -21.60 -7.33
C LEU A 144 4.00 -20.33 -8.19
N PRO A 145 4.71 -20.31 -9.35
CA PRO A 145 4.75 -19.14 -10.26
C PRO A 145 3.39 -18.67 -10.77
N LYS A 146 2.38 -19.54 -10.74
CA LYS A 146 1.01 -19.19 -11.13
C LYS A 146 0.22 -18.43 -10.05
N VAL A 147 0.77 -18.28 -8.84
CA VAL A 147 0.15 -17.55 -7.74
C VAL A 147 0.68 -16.13 -7.70
N THR A 148 -0.22 -15.16 -7.68
CA THR A 148 0.14 -13.76 -7.50
C THR A 148 -0.67 -13.11 -6.40
N HIS A 149 0.00 -12.30 -5.58
CA HIS A 149 -0.63 -11.39 -4.62
C HIS A 149 -0.76 -9.97 -5.17
N TYR A 150 -0.19 -9.70 -6.33
CA TYR A 150 -0.18 -8.38 -6.98
C TYR A 150 -0.80 -8.48 -8.37
N TYR A 151 -2.13 -8.44 -8.42
CA TYR A 151 -2.84 -8.33 -9.68
C TYR A 151 -2.52 -6.99 -10.37
N LYS A 152 -2.25 -7.03 -11.68
CA LYS A 152 -1.88 -5.83 -12.44
C LYS A 152 -2.79 -5.60 -13.64
N ASP A 153 -2.79 -6.48 -14.61
CA ASP A 153 -3.42 -6.29 -15.91
C ASP A 153 -4.32 -7.49 -16.26
N PRO A 154 -5.62 -7.27 -16.53
CA PRO A 154 -6.56 -8.34 -16.88
C PRO A 154 -6.24 -9.04 -18.19
N ASN A 155 -5.59 -8.38 -19.15
CA ASN A 155 -5.30 -8.97 -20.45
C ASN A 155 -4.33 -10.15 -20.36
N PHE A 156 -3.48 -10.19 -19.32
CA PHE A 156 -2.60 -11.32 -19.05
C PHE A 156 -3.36 -12.63 -18.80
N TYR A 157 -4.58 -12.55 -18.30
CA TYR A 157 -5.42 -13.69 -17.90
C TYR A 157 -6.49 -14.04 -18.94
N ALA A 158 -6.48 -13.40 -20.12
CA ALA A 158 -7.49 -13.63 -21.14
C ALA A 158 -7.56 -15.12 -21.53
N PHE A 159 -8.80 -15.68 -21.54
CA PHE A 159 -9.10 -17.06 -21.89
C PHE A 159 -8.47 -18.13 -20.98
N GLN A 160 -8.02 -17.76 -19.79
CA GLN A 160 -7.42 -18.64 -18.79
C GLN A 160 -8.44 -19.02 -17.71
N LYS A 161 -8.19 -20.12 -16.98
CA LYS A 161 -8.93 -20.49 -15.77
C LYS A 161 -8.31 -19.79 -14.58
N VAL A 162 -9.00 -18.78 -14.05
CA VAL A 162 -8.50 -17.89 -13.00
C VAL A 162 -9.25 -18.12 -11.70
N LEU A 163 -8.52 -18.39 -10.61
CA LEU A 163 -9.10 -18.44 -9.28
C LEU A 163 -8.70 -17.17 -8.53
N VAL A 164 -9.72 -16.44 -8.03
CA VAL A 164 -9.54 -15.23 -7.25
C VAL A 164 -9.90 -15.50 -5.79
N VAL A 165 -8.96 -15.25 -4.87
CA VAL A 165 -9.18 -15.43 -3.42
C VAL A 165 -9.48 -14.08 -2.78
N GLY A 166 -10.62 -13.96 -2.09
CA GLY A 166 -11.05 -12.76 -1.39
C GLY A 166 -12.40 -12.22 -1.86
N ALA A 167 -12.95 -11.26 -1.11
CA ALA A 167 -14.26 -10.66 -1.36
C ALA A 167 -14.30 -9.13 -1.16
N SER A 168 -13.15 -8.48 -1.04
CA SER A 168 -13.02 -7.01 -0.93
C SER A 168 -12.79 -6.38 -2.32
N ASN A 169 -12.64 -5.05 -2.37
CA ASN A 169 -12.51 -4.30 -3.62
C ASN A 169 -11.52 -4.90 -4.61
N SER A 170 -10.29 -5.22 -4.18
CA SER A 170 -9.26 -5.74 -5.07
C SER A 170 -9.60 -7.10 -5.66
N ALA A 171 -10.25 -7.98 -4.87
CA ALA A 171 -10.69 -9.28 -5.36
C ALA A 171 -11.83 -9.14 -6.37
N VAL A 172 -12.79 -8.29 -6.07
CA VAL A 172 -13.93 -8.04 -6.96
C VAL A 172 -13.48 -7.37 -8.26
N ASP A 173 -12.61 -6.35 -8.17
CA ASP A 173 -12.05 -5.71 -9.37
C ASP A 173 -11.30 -6.74 -10.22
N ALA A 174 -10.42 -7.57 -9.63
CA ALA A 174 -9.69 -8.62 -10.36
C ALA A 174 -10.62 -9.65 -11.01
N ALA A 175 -11.64 -10.13 -10.30
CA ALA A 175 -12.60 -11.10 -10.82
C ALA A 175 -13.40 -10.52 -11.99
N MET A 176 -13.94 -9.32 -11.85
CA MET A 176 -14.73 -8.65 -12.86
C MET A 176 -13.91 -8.27 -14.09
N GLU A 177 -12.70 -7.77 -13.90
CA GLU A 177 -11.85 -7.36 -15.01
C GLU A 177 -11.37 -8.57 -15.84
N THR A 178 -10.93 -9.65 -15.17
CA THR A 178 -10.47 -10.86 -15.87
C THR A 178 -11.64 -11.57 -16.57
N TRP A 179 -12.81 -11.65 -15.92
CA TRP A 179 -14.02 -12.16 -16.56
C TRP A 179 -14.37 -11.38 -17.84
N ARG A 180 -14.33 -10.03 -17.81
CA ARG A 180 -14.58 -9.19 -19.00
C ARG A 180 -13.57 -9.42 -20.14
N LYS A 181 -12.41 -10.03 -19.86
CA LYS A 181 -11.41 -10.44 -20.86
C LYS A 181 -11.55 -11.89 -21.31
N GLY A 182 -12.64 -12.55 -20.92
CA GLY A 182 -12.96 -13.92 -21.33
C GLY A 182 -12.29 -15.00 -20.48
N ALA A 183 -11.77 -14.65 -19.29
CA ALA A 183 -11.31 -15.66 -18.35
C ALA A 183 -12.49 -16.44 -17.75
N GLU A 184 -12.29 -17.74 -17.50
CA GLU A 184 -13.18 -18.57 -16.68
C GLU A 184 -12.84 -18.30 -15.20
N VAL A 185 -13.68 -17.52 -14.51
CA VAL A 185 -13.38 -17.03 -13.16
C VAL A 185 -14.06 -17.85 -12.09
N THR A 186 -13.29 -18.29 -11.11
CA THR A 186 -13.78 -18.88 -9.85
C THR A 186 -13.33 -18.02 -8.67
N MET A 187 -14.26 -17.60 -7.81
CA MET A 187 -13.96 -16.91 -6.57
C MET A 187 -13.99 -17.85 -5.37
N VAL A 188 -13.04 -17.69 -4.45
CA VAL A 188 -13.02 -18.37 -3.15
C VAL A 188 -13.13 -17.31 -2.07
N VAL A 189 -14.24 -17.34 -1.32
CA VAL A 189 -14.65 -16.34 -0.35
C VAL A 189 -14.83 -17.00 1.01
N ARG A 190 -14.06 -16.59 2.01
CA ARG A 190 -14.14 -17.19 3.34
C ARG A 190 -15.39 -16.75 4.13
N GLU A 191 -15.96 -15.60 3.77
CA GLU A 191 -17.20 -15.06 4.30
C GLU A 191 -18.42 -15.65 3.57
N GLU A 192 -19.63 -15.40 4.09
CA GLU A 192 -20.88 -15.87 3.51
C GLU A 192 -21.34 -15.08 2.27
N SER A 193 -20.74 -13.92 2.00
CA SER A 193 -21.13 -13.00 0.92
C SER A 193 -19.98 -12.10 0.48
N ILE A 194 -20.21 -11.39 -0.63
CA ILE A 194 -19.34 -10.31 -1.08
C ILE A 194 -19.30 -9.19 -0.03
N GLY A 195 -18.10 -8.70 0.30
CA GLY A 195 -17.87 -7.76 1.38
C GLY A 195 -18.74 -6.49 1.31
N PRO A 196 -19.20 -5.97 2.45
CA PRO A 196 -20.07 -4.78 2.49
C PRO A 196 -19.36 -3.50 2.05
N ARG A 197 -18.02 -3.47 2.10
CA ARG A 197 -17.19 -2.32 1.72
C ARG A 197 -16.75 -2.31 0.25
N VAL A 198 -17.26 -3.23 -0.56
CA VAL A 198 -17.05 -3.20 -2.01
C VAL A 198 -17.73 -1.97 -2.60
N LYS A 199 -17.07 -1.33 -3.57
CA LYS A 199 -17.56 -0.14 -4.28
C LYS A 199 -19.01 -0.34 -4.69
N TYR A 200 -19.92 0.55 -4.26
CA TYR A 200 -21.37 0.41 -4.46
C TYR A 200 -21.77 0.32 -5.94
N TRP A 201 -20.93 0.82 -6.84
CA TRP A 201 -21.19 0.75 -8.29
C TRP A 201 -20.65 -0.53 -8.95
N VAL A 202 -19.84 -1.35 -8.25
CA VAL A 202 -19.30 -2.62 -8.75
C VAL A 202 -19.99 -3.81 -8.09
N LYS A 203 -20.38 -3.69 -6.81
CA LYS A 203 -20.96 -4.78 -6.04
C LYS A 203 -22.17 -5.42 -6.71
N PRO A 204 -23.18 -4.67 -7.21
CA PRO A 204 -24.34 -5.29 -7.87
C PRO A 204 -23.96 -6.08 -9.13
N ASP A 205 -22.94 -5.64 -9.87
CA ASP A 205 -22.51 -6.32 -11.10
C ASP A 205 -21.86 -7.68 -10.76
N VAL A 206 -20.93 -7.75 -9.80
CA VAL A 206 -20.33 -9.04 -9.42
C VAL A 206 -21.35 -10.01 -8.83
N GLU A 207 -22.29 -9.53 -8.00
CA GLU A 207 -23.37 -10.37 -7.44
C GLU A 207 -24.28 -10.94 -8.53
N ASN A 208 -24.60 -10.15 -9.56
CA ASN A 208 -25.35 -10.62 -10.72
C ASN A 208 -24.56 -11.65 -11.53
N ARG A 209 -23.26 -11.44 -11.77
CA ARG A 209 -22.40 -12.42 -12.49
C ARG A 209 -22.31 -13.76 -11.74
N ILE A 210 -22.27 -13.72 -10.41
CA ILE A 210 -22.30 -14.93 -9.57
C ILE A 210 -23.67 -15.61 -9.67
N LYS A 211 -24.76 -14.85 -9.52
CA LYS A 211 -26.13 -15.38 -9.55
C LYS A 211 -26.48 -16.06 -10.88
N GLU A 212 -26.05 -15.52 -12.00
CA GLU A 212 -26.28 -16.10 -13.33
C GLU A 212 -25.27 -17.19 -13.72
N GLY A 213 -24.25 -17.44 -12.89
CA GLY A 213 -23.24 -18.47 -13.13
C GLY A 213 -22.10 -18.06 -14.06
N SER A 214 -22.00 -16.80 -14.49
CA SER A 214 -20.89 -16.29 -15.30
C SER A 214 -19.58 -16.24 -14.51
N ILE A 215 -19.64 -16.07 -13.21
CA ILE A 215 -18.55 -16.20 -12.26
C ILE A 215 -18.95 -17.25 -11.24
N LYS A 216 -18.16 -18.31 -11.10
CA LYS A 216 -18.37 -19.31 -10.04
C LYS A 216 -17.86 -18.78 -8.70
N ALA A 217 -18.60 -18.97 -7.62
CA ALA A 217 -18.17 -18.54 -6.28
C ALA A 217 -18.40 -19.63 -5.24
N PHE A 218 -17.37 -19.88 -4.41
CA PHE A 218 -17.45 -20.71 -3.23
C PHE A 218 -17.40 -19.81 -1.99
N PHE A 219 -18.52 -19.64 -1.33
CA PHE A 219 -18.65 -18.90 -0.07
C PHE A 219 -18.35 -19.80 1.14
N ASN A 220 -18.07 -19.22 2.30
CA ASN A 220 -17.65 -19.94 3.51
C ASN A 220 -16.51 -20.94 3.23
N SER A 221 -15.60 -20.59 2.32
CA SER A 221 -14.64 -21.51 1.73
C SER A 221 -13.23 -20.93 1.77
N THR A 222 -12.24 -21.81 1.86
CA THR A 222 -10.82 -21.45 1.88
C THR A 222 -10.03 -22.32 0.92
N VAL A 223 -8.93 -21.80 0.41
CA VAL A 223 -7.96 -22.61 -0.34
C VAL A 223 -7.28 -23.57 0.62
N LYS A 224 -7.16 -24.84 0.26
CA LYS A 224 -6.46 -25.88 1.01
C LYS A 224 -5.08 -26.16 0.46
N GLU A 225 -4.97 -26.27 -0.85
CA GLU A 225 -3.75 -26.65 -1.56
C GLU A 225 -3.80 -26.15 -2.99
N ILE A 226 -2.66 -25.77 -3.55
CA ILE A 226 -2.47 -25.35 -4.94
C ILE A 226 -1.47 -26.30 -5.59
N THR A 227 -1.84 -26.87 -6.74
CA THR A 227 -0.95 -27.70 -7.54
C THR A 227 -0.65 -26.99 -8.89
N PRO A 228 0.24 -27.49 -9.74
CA PRO A 228 0.51 -26.86 -11.03
C PRO A 228 -0.73 -26.67 -11.93
N SER A 229 -1.75 -27.51 -11.83
CA SER A 229 -2.93 -27.48 -12.72
C SER A 229 -4.28 -27.39 -11.99
N THR A 230 -4.30 -27.51 -10.66
CA THR A 230 -5.55 -27.50 -9.88
C THR A 230 -5.42 -26.72 -8.60
N VAL A 231 -6.57 -26.39 -8.00
CA VAL A 231 -6.68 -25.88 -6.61
C VAL A 231 -7.71 -26.72 -5.85
N VAL A 232 -7.36 -27.14 -4.66
CA VAL A 232 -8.27 -27.80 -3.71
C VAL A 232 -8.85 -26.74 -2.79
N ILE A 233 -10.17 -26.69 -2.70
CA ILE A 233 -10.93 -25.72 -1.92
C ILE A 233 -11.65 -26.47 -0.81
N ASN A 234 -11.50 -26.05 0.44
CA ASN A 234 -12.35 -26.48 1.54
C ASN A 234 -13.67 -25.73 1.47
N THR A 235 -14.75 -26.45 1.26
CA THR A 235 -16.13 -25.89 1.25
C THR A 235 -16.96 -26.51 2.37
N PRO A 236 -18.12 -25.92 2.73
CA PRO A 236 -19.03 -26.51 3.71
C PRO A 236 -19.49 -27.95 3.34
N ASP A 237 -19.59 -28.23 2.03
CA ASP A 237 -20.02 -29.55 1.53
C ASP A 237 -18.86 -30.53 1.32
N GLY A 238 -17.67 -30.18 1.82
CA GLY A 238 -16.45 -30.98 1.67
C GLY A 238 -15.47 -30.43 0.63
N PRO A 239 -14.28 -31.03 0.50
CA PRO A 239 -13.25 -30.54 -0.42
C PRO A 239 -13.70 -30.61 -1.88
N GLN A 240 -13.45 -29.54 -2.63
CA GLN A 240 -13.68 -29.45 -4.08
C GLN A 240 -12.36 -29.21 -4.78
N THR A 241 -12.13 -29.89 -5.91
CA THR A 241 -10.97 -29.68 -6.76
C THR A 241 -11.40 -28.98 -8.05
N VAL A 242 -10.76 -27.87 -8.38
CA VAL A 242 -11.02 -27.11 -9.60
C VAL A 242 -9.76 -27.02 -10.45
N GLU A 243 -9.90 -27.16 -11.76
CA GLU A 243 -8.83 -26.86 -12.71
C GLU A 243 -8.50 -25.37 -12.68
N ASN A 244 -7.21 -25.04 -12.82
CA ASN A 244 -6.76 -23.68 -12.62
C ASN A 244 -5.42 -23.42 -13.32
N ASP A 245 -5.34 -22.32 -14.06
CA ASP A 245 -4.11 -21.82 -14.66
C ASP A 245 -3.43 -20.79 -13.80
N TRP A 246 -4.21 -19.89 -13.14
CA TRP A 246 -3.71 -18.78 -12.34
C TRP A 246 -4.50 -18.59 -11.04
N VAL A 247 -3.78 -18.27 -9.98
CA VAL A 247 -4.36 -17.86 -8.67
C VAL A 247 -4.03 -16.41 -8.40
N ILE A 248 -5.05 -15.59 -8.24
CA ILE A 248 -4.95 -14.18 -7.83
C ILE A 248 -5.38 -14.09 -6.36
N ALA A 249 -4.41 -14.07 -5.46
CA ALA A 249 -4.64 -14.07 -4.01
C ALA A 249 -4.78 -12.63 -3.48
N MET A 250 -6.01 -12.10 -3.49
CA MET A 250 -6.34 -10.76 -2.99
C MET A 250 -6.68 -10.79 -1.49
N THR A 251 -5.76 -11.32 -0.71
CA THR A 251 -5.88 -11.57 0.74
C THR A 251 -5.57 -10.34 1.60
N GLY A 252 -5.28 -9.22 0.96
CA GLY A 252 -4.90 -7.96 1.61
C GLY A 252 -3.40 -7.85 1.85
N TYR A 253 -3.00 -6.71 2.42
CA TYR A 253 -1.60 -6.36 2.65
C TYR A 253 -1.43 -5.82 4.06
N GLN A 254 -0.18 -5.78 4.52
CA GLN A 254 0.21 -5.28 5.83
C GLN A 254 1.40 -4.33 5.74
N PRO A 255 1.51 -3.36 6.66
CA PRO A 255 2.70 -2.55 6.80
C PRO A 255 3.93 -3.42 7.11
N ASN A 256 5.12 -2.93 6.77
CA ASN A 256 6.36 -3.60 7.15
C ASN A 256 6.65 -3.40 8.65
N LEU A 257 5.86 -4.08 9.49
CA LEU A 257 6.00 -4.04 10.95
C LEU A 257 7.35 -4.61 11.44
N PRO A 258 7.95 -5.64 10.81
CA PRO A 258 9.32 -6.05 11.13
C PRO A 258 10.31 -4.89 11.02
N PHE A 259 10.26 -4.11 9.96
CA PHE A 259 11.12 -2.93 9.79
C PHE A 259 10.94 -1.89 10.92
N LEU A 260 9.70 -1.63 11.35
CA LEU A 260 9.44 -0.74 12.49
C LEU A 260 10.07 -1.28 13.79
N LYS A 261 9.98 -2.60 14.03
CA LYS A 261 10.62 -3.25 15.19
C LYS A 261 12.14 -3.17 15.13
N GLU A 262 12.73 -3.38 13.95
CA GLU A 262 14.18 -3.27 13.73
C GLU A 262 14.69 -1.85 14.00
N LEU A 263 13.87 -0.84 13.68
CA LEU A 263 14.15 0.57 14.06
C LEU A 263 14.03 0.83 15.56
N GLY A 264 13.43 -0.08 16.34
CA GLY A 264 13.17 0.09 17.77
C GLY A 264 11.81 0.73 18.10
N ILE A 265 10.92 0.86 17.12
CA ILE A 265 9.56 1.37 17.35
C ILE A 265 8.73 0.29 18.04
N SER A 266 8.14 0.64 19.18
CA SER A 266 7.29 -0.26 19.96
C SER A 266 5.95 -0.47 19.27
N LEU A 267 5.46 -1.70 19.23
CA LEU A 267 4.13 -2.05 18.72
C LEU A 267 3.23 -2.52 19.87
N SER A 268 1.92 -2.31 19.75
CA SER A 268 0.96 -2.90 20.68
C SER A 268 1.04 -4.45 20.65
N LYS A 269 0.62 -5.09 21.76
CA LYS A 269 0.71 -6.55 21.90
C LYS A 269 -0.52 -7.29 21.37
N ASP A 270 -1.51 -6.55 20.90
CA ASP A 270 -2.74 -7.08 20.29
C ASP A 270 -2.54 -7.45 18.81
N GLU A 271 -3.57 -7.96 18.18
CA GLU A 271 -3.56 -8.35 16.76
C GLU A 271 -3.38 -7.16 15.81
N ILE A 272 -3.68 -5.93 16.26
CA ILE A 272 -3.54 -4.70 15.45
C ILE A 272 -2.07 -4.31 15.33
N MET A 273 -1.23 -4.63 16.34
CA MET A 273 0.19 -4.25 16.37
C MET A 273 0.40 -2.77 16.02
N LYS A 274 -0.46 -1.88 16.59
CA LYS A 274 -0.40 -0.44 16.35
C LYS A 274 0.96 0.08 16.85
N PRO A 275 1.71 0.82 16.02
CA PRO A 275 2.94 1.48 16.47
C PRO A 275 2.65 2.49 17.57
N LYS A 276 3.58 2.62 18.53
CA LYS A 276 3.48 3.63 19.58
C LYS A 276 3.94 4.98 19.05
N TYR A 277 3.07 5.95 19.06
CA TYR A 277 3.36 7.35 18.74
C TYR A 277 2.38 8.27 19.46
N ASP A 278 2.76 9.53 19.58
CA ASP A 278 1.90 10.62 20.07
C ASP A 278 1.05 11.15 18.90
N GLU A 279 -0.26 11.24 19.06
CA GLU A 279 -1.20 11.58 17.96
C GLU A 279 -1.16 13.08 17.59
N GLU A 280 -0.60 13.97 18.45
CA GLU A 280 -0.47 15.39 18.15
C GLU A 280 0.83 15.69 17.40
N SER A 281 1.95 15.10 17.85
CA SER A 281 3.28 15.34 17.29
C SER A 281 3.67 14.31 16.23
N MET A 282 2.98 13.18 16.16
CA MET A 282 3.32 11.99 15.35
C MET A 282 4.66 11.35 15.74
N GLU A 283 5.28 11.75 16.85
CA GLU A 283 6.55 11.20 17.33
C GLU A 283 6.36 9.83 17.98
N THR A 284 7.27 8.93 17.71
CA THR A 284 7.25 7.56 18.26
C THR A 284 7.81 7.51 19.68
N ASN A 285 8.03 6.30 20.21
CA ASN A 285 8.82 6.10 21.44
C ASN A 285 10.31 6.41 21.28
N LEU A 286 10.78 6.64 20.07
CA LEU A 286 12.16 7.03 19.77
C LEU A 286 12.21 8.54 19.54
N PRO A 287 13.12 9.27 20.21
CA PRO A 287 13.25 10.71 20.03
C PRO A 287 13.52 11.05 18.55
N ASN A 288 12.81 12.05 18.02
CA ASN A 288 12.97 12.55 16.64
C ASN A 288 12.70 11.51 15.54
N VAL A 289 11.96 10.44 15.85
CA VAL A 289 11.45 9.47 14.87
C VAL A 289 9.93 9.58 14.82
N TYR A 290 9.39 9.87 13.66
CA TYR A 290 7.98 10.17 13.42
C TYR A 290 7.36 9.15 12.46
N LEU A 291 6.04 8.96 12.55
CA LEU A 291 5.26 8.15 11.63
C LEU A 291 4.29 9.02 10.83
N ALA A 292 4.14 8.72 9.55
CA ALA A 292 3.19 9.41 8.69
C ALA A 292 2.42 8.45 7.77
N GLY A 293 1.12 8.66 7.66
CA GLY A 293 0.28 7.88 6.75
C GLY A 293 -0.25 6.58 7.37
N VAL A 294 -0.65 5.66 6.51
CA VAL A 294 -1.36 4.44 6.90
C VAL A 294 -0.54 3.50 7.79
N VAL A 295 0.79 3.60 7.78
CA VAL A 295 1.67 2.83 8.68
C VAL A 295 1.36 3.06 10.16
N CYS A 296 0.80 4.22 10.52
CA CYS A 296 0.36 4.56 11.88
C CYS A 296 -0.75 3.65 12.40
N GLY A 297 -1.53 3.02 11.52
CA GLY A 297 -2.66 2.15 11.88
C GLY A 297 -2.26 0.72 12.23
N GLY A 298 -0.99 0.32 12.06
CA GLY A 298 -0.59 -1.08 12.18
C GLY A 298 -1.38 -1.96 11.21
N MET A 299 -1.92 -3.08 11.69
CA MET A 299 -2.75 -4.00 10.89
C MET A 299 -4.13 -3.42 10.53
N ASN A 300 -4.56 -2.32 11.15
CA ASN A 300 -5.76 -1.60 10.74
C ASN A 300 -5.46 -0.69 9.54
N THR A 301 -5.43 -1.25 8.35
CA THR A 301 -5.13 -0.54 7.09
C THR A 301 -6.36 0.13 6.46
N HIS A 302 -7.48 0.23 7.20
CA HIS A 302 -8.77 0.70 6.68
C HIS A 302 -9.25 2.02 7.28
N SER A 303 -8.48 2.64 8.16
CA SER A 303 -8.82 3.89 8.85
C SER A 303 -8.07 5.10 8.31
N LEU A 304 -6.86 4.88 7.79
CA LEU A 304 -5.99 5.93 7.29
C LEU A 304 -5.80 5.80 5.78
N PHE A 305 -6.02 6.91 5.09
CA PHE A 305 -5.93 7.05 3.64
C PHE A 305 -5.15 8.33 3.31
N ILE A 306 -4.94 8.64 2.03
CA ILE A 306 -4.24 9.86 1.62
C ILE A 306 -4.96 11.09 2.18
N GLU A 307 -6.29 11.16 2.00
CA GLU A 307 -7.11 12.32 2.35
C GLU A 307 -7.10 12.71 3.84
N ASN A 308 -6.98 11.75 4.74
CA ASN A 308 -6.98 12.01 6.19
C ASN A 308 -5.61 11.88 6.84
N SER A 309 -4.59 11.47 6.09
CA SER A 309 -3.21 11.34 6.60
C SER A 309 -2.28 12.46 6.12
N ARG A 310 -2.66 13.24 5.14
CA ARG A 310 -1.80 14.34 4.62
C ARG A 310 -1.49 15.39 5.69
N VAL A 311 -2.38 15.57 6.67
CA VAL A 311 -2.19 16.47 7.80
C VAL A 311 -1.03 16.06 8.73
N HIS A 312 -0.64 14.77 8.74
CA HIS A 312 0.50 14.31 9.52
C HIS A 312 1.80 15.03 9.13
N ALA A 313 1.95 15.48 7.90
CA ALA A 313 3.11 16.22 7.44
C ALA A 313 3.24 17.56 8.20
N GLU A 314 2.15 18.31 8.31
CA GLU A 314 2.11 19.60 9.02
C GLU A 314 2.36 19.39 10.51
N GLN A 315 1.73 18.39 11.13
CA GLN A 315 1.91 18.05 12.56
C GLN A 315 3.37 17.72 12.86
N ILE A 316 4.01 16.90 12.05
CA ILE A 316 5.42 16.49 12.23
C ILE A 316 6.34 17.70 12.12
N ILE A 317 6.20 18.50 11.07
CA ILE A 317 7.08 19.66 10.87
C ILE A 317 6.88 20.70 11.97
N ALA A 318 5.65 20.96 12.40
CA ALA A 318 5.37 21.83 13.55
C ALA A 318 6.05 21.31 14.83
N SER A 319 5.99 20.00 15.08
CA SER A 319 6.66 19.37 16.22
C SER A 319 8.19 19.53 16.15
N ILE A 320 8.80 19.31 14.98
CA ILE A 320 10.24 19.47 14.78
C ILE A 320 10.67 20.92 15.06
N LEU A 321 9.96 21.90 14.50
CA LEU A 321 10.27 23.32 14.68
C LEU A 321 10.14 23.77 16.14
N LYS A 322 9.13 23.26 16.87
CA LYS A 322 8.94 23.56 18.29
C LYS A 322 10.10 23.09 19.17
N LYS A 323 10.76 21.99 18.79
CA LYS A 323 11.93 21.46 19.52
C LYS A 323 13.24 22.23 19.24
N GLN A 324 13.28 23.02 18.18
CA GLN A 324 14.45 23.82 17.81
C GLN A 324 14.46 25.20 18.47
N GLN A 325 13.34 25.62 19.08
CA GLN A 325 13.19 26.83 19.87
C GLN A 325 13.61 26.60 21.31
#